data_cf0f4a1e26314c9affa4f5b1660f9f2d
#
_entry.id   cf0f4a1e26314c9affa4f5b1660f9f2d
#
_cell.length_a   1.000
_cell.length_b   1.000
_cell.length_c   1.000
_cell.angle_alpha   90.00
_cell.angle_beta   90.00
_cell.angle_gamma   90.00
#
_symmetry.space_group_name_H-M   'P 1'
#
loop_
_entity.id
_entity.type
_entity.pdbx_description
1 polymer ?
#
loop_
_entity_poly.entity_id
_entity_poly.type
_entity_poly.pdbx_seq_one_letter_code
_entity_poly.pdbx_strand_id
1 'polypeptide(L)'
;MYRKKEFNLDSSYNSHLYTGIIGVFMRYCHRKLEKFKSDAVYSKVLEIGAGTAPHLPYIKHQFEDYYVAETSDFAINHLKNAGIENLVKYDGVKLPFENSFFDRIIISHCLEHINNPEEFLIEMMRTLKRGGVLSISLPTDPGLLWRSSRNMIKLFVLNRTQKLSNIEYDYINSTEHINSIFNLRNIIKYHYRNNIQETFLPFRIRLPDINLFYNVHIKKL
;
A
#
# COMPACT_ATOMS: atom_id res chain seq x y z
N MET A 1 7.68 32.72 2.98
CA MET A 1 8.22 31.41 3.43
C MET A 1 7.05 30.63 4.06
N TYR A 2 6.36 29.80 3.30
CA TYR A 2 5.23 29.01 3.83
C TYR A 2 5.81 27.88 4.69
N ARG A 3 5.54 27.88 6.00
CA ARG A 3 5.80 26.72 6.86
C ARG A 3 4.85 25.61 6.43
N LYS A 4 5.39 24.47 5.95
CA LYS A 4 4.66 23.22 5.78
C LYS A 4 4.08 22.88 7.17
N LYS A 5 2.77 22.97 7.33
CA LYS A 5 2.10 22.54 8.55
C LYS A 5 2.26 21.01 8.56
N GLU A 6 3.09 20.49 9.45
CA GLU A 6 3.16 19.06 9.69
C GLU A 6 1.83 18.65 10.33
N PHE A 7 0.95 18.09 9.50
CA PHE A 7 -0.21 17.38 10.01
C PHE A 7 0.31 16.06 10.55
N ASN A 8 0.43 15.95 11.88
CA ASN A 8 0.53 14.66 12.55
C ASN A 8 -0.77 13.92 12.25
N LEU A 9 -0.77 13.10 11.21
CA LEU A 9 -1.82 12.12 10.94
C LEU A 9 -1.73 11.07 12.03
N ASP A 10 -2.38 11.38 13.13
CA ASP A 10 -2.51 10.52 14.30
C ASP A 10 -3.05 9.14 13.88
N SER A 11 -2.67 8.12 14.62
CA SER A 11 -3.21 6.74 14.52
C SER A 11 -4.73 6.67 14.39
N SER A 12 -5.43 7.73 14.81
CA SER A 12 -6.87 7.89 14.63
C SER A 12 -7.31 7.93 13.16
N TYR A 13 -6.53 8.51 12.23
CA TYR A 13 -6.89 8.56 10.80
C TYR A 13 -6.88 7.15 10.18
N ASN A 14 -5.83 6.38 10.40
CA ASN A 14 -5.75 4.99 9.91
C ASN A 14 -6.81 4.08 10.54
N SER A 15 -7.16 4.30 11.82
CA SER A 15 -8.23 3.52 12.46
C SER A 15 -9.60 3.76 11.80
N HIS A 16 -9.89 4.98 11.35
CA HIS A 16 -11.14 5.30 10.66
C HIS A 16 -11.25 4.64 9.28
N LEU A 17 -10.14 4.44 8.57
CA LEU A 17 -10.12 3.74 7.27
C LEU A 17 -10.52 2.27 7.38
N TYR A 18 -10.37 1.66 8.56
CA TYR A 18 -10.71 0.25 8.78
C TYR A 18 -12.05 0.04 9.51
N THR A 19 -12.81 1.11 9.77
CA THR A 19 -14.14 1.06 10.39
C THR A 19 -15.26 1.32 9.39
N GLY A 20 -16.48 0.96 9.75
CA GLY A 20 -17.67 1.20 8.92
C GLY A 20 -17.58 0.60 7.52
N ILE A 21 -18.25 1.23 6.57
CA ILE A 21 -18.33 0.79 5.18
C ILE A 21 -16.97 0.87 4.46
N ILE A 22 -16.17 1.89 4.77
CA ILE A 22 -14.83 2.05 4.21
C ILE A 22 -13.96 0.87 4.61
N GLY A 23 -14.00 0.50 5.88
CA GLY A 23 -13.27 -0.65 6.41
C GLY A 23 -13.68 -1.97 5.75
N VAL A 24 -14.92 -2.13 5.32
CA VAL A 24 -15.35 -3.32 4.55
C VAL A 24 -14.58 -3.40 3.23
N PHE A 25 -14.48 -2.29 2.49
CA PHE A 25 -13.73 -2.25 1.22
C PHE A 25 -12.23 -2.42 1.41
N MET A 26 -11.64 -1.81 2.44
CA MET A 26 -10.22 -1.98 2.76
C MET A 26 -9.89 -3.45 3.09
N ARG A 27 -10.66 -4.07 3.99
CA ARG A 27 -10.51 -5.50 4.31
C ARG A 27 -10.73 -6.40 3.09
N TYR A 28 -11.67 -6.06 2.23
CA TYR A 28 -11.89 -6.77 0.96
C TYR A 28 -10.66 -6.69 0.06
N CYS A 29 -10.04 -5.51 -0.06
CA CYS A 29 -8.83 -5.30 -0.84
C CYS A 29 -7.68 -6.18 -0.35
N HIS A 30 -7.37 -6.17 0.96
CA HIS A 30 -6.35 -7.03 1.56
C HIS A 30 -6.60 -8.52 1.32
N ARG A 31 -7.85 -9.00 1.52
CA ARG A 31 -8.22 -10.40 1.23
C ARG A 31 -8.04 -10.77 -0.23
N LYS A 32 -8.22 -9.82 -1.14
CA LYS A 32 -8.05 -10.06 -2.58
C LYS A 32 -6.59 -10.04 -3.00
N LEU A 33 -5.74 -9.25 -2.34
CA LEU A 33 -4.30 -9.29 -2.55
C LEU A 33 -3.72 -10.67 -2.22
N GLU A 34 -4.32 -11.41 -1.28
CA GLU A 34 -3.91 -12.77 -0.93
C GLU A 34 -4.52 -13.88 -1.82
N LYS A 35 -5.22 -13.52 -2.89
CA LYS A 35 -5.81 -14.50 -3.84
C LYS A 35 -4.93 -14.82 -5.04
N PHE A 36 -3.62 -14.70 -4.94
CA PHE A 36 -2.75 -15.30 -5.93
C PHE A 36 -2.45 -16.74 -5.52
N LYS A 37 -2.40 -17.65 -6.51
CA LYS A 37 -2.11 -19.06 -6.26
C LYS A 37 -0.66 -19.21 -5.82
N SER A 38 -0.47 -19.53 -4.56
CA SER A 38 0.80 -20.01 -4.08
C SER A 38 0.55 -20.98 -2.95
N ASP A 39 0.84 -22.25 -3.20
CA ASP A 39 1.01 -23.27 -2.16
C ASP A 39 2.45 -23.22 -1.59
N ALA A 40 3.21 -22.17 -1.94
CA ALA A 40 4.59 -22.02 -1.53
C ALA A 40 4.70 -21.56 -0.09
N VAL A 41 5.63 -22.13 0.63
CA VAL A 41 6.18 -21.55 1.86
C VAL A 41 7.13 -20.43 1.44
N TYR A 42 6.89 -19.21 1.91
CA TYR A 42 7.83 -18.11 1.74
C TYR A 42 8.65 -17.98 3.02
N SER A 43 9.93 -18.31 2.96
CA SER A 43 10.79 -18.23 4.15
C SER A 43 10.84 -16.80 4.68
N LYS A 44 11.11 -15.82 3.80
CA LYS A 44 11.25 -14.42 4.19
C LYS A 44 10.28 -13.52 3.42
N VAL A 45 9.39 -12.88 4.18
CA VAL A 45 8.40 -11.93 3.66
C VAL A 45 8.71 -10.54 4.17
N LEU A 46 8.64 -9.52 3.29
CA LEU A 46 8.78 -8.12 3.63
C LEU A 46 7.47 -7.37 3.35
N GLU A 47 6.98 -6.62 4.30
CA GLU A 47 5.96 -5.58 4.08
C GLU A 47 6.60 -4.20 4.19
N ILE A 48 6.35 -3.33 3.20
CA ILE A 48 6.90 -1.98 3.14
C ILE A 48 5.79 -0.96 3.32
N GLY A 49 6.04 0.05 4.17
CA GLY A 49 5.05 1.07 4.48
C GLY A 49 3.83 0.47 5.17
N ALA A 50 4.05 -0.47 6.09
CA ALA A 50 2.98 -1.21 6.73
C ALA A 50 2.10 -0.35 7.66
N GLY A 51 2.58 0.81 8.10
CA GLY A 51 1.88 1.66 9.05
C GLY A 51 1.58 0.92 10.36
N THR A 52 0.33 0.50 10.56
CA THR A 52 -0.10 -0.33 11.70
C THR A 52 -0.22 -1.83 11.35
N ALA A 53 0.36 -2.26 10.24
CA ALA A 53 0.31 -3.62 9.68
C ALA A 53 -1.11 -4.18 9.46
N PRO A 54 -2.02 -3.42 8.85
CA PRO A 54 -3.39 -3.88 8.65
C PRO A 54 -3.51 -5.04 7.66
N HIS A 55 -2.46 -5.34 6.90
CA HIS A 55 -2.43 -6.45 5.96
C HIS A 55 -2.05 -7.78 6.61
N LEU A 56 -1.22 -7.78 7.63
CA LEU A 56 -0.69 -8.98 8.29
C LEU A 56 -1.76 -10.03 8.65
N PRO A 57 -2.95 -9.68 9.18
CA PRO A 57 -3.97 -10.68 9.51
C PRO A 57 -4.59 -11.39 8.28
N TYR A 58 -4.33 -10.91 7.07
CA TYR A 58 -4.89 -11.49 5.83
C TYR A 58 -3.93 -12.40 5.09
N ILE A 59 -2.66 -12.47 5.48
CA ILE A 59 -1.66 -13.34 4.87
C ILE A 59 -2.11 -14.79 5.00
N LYS A 60 -2.10 -15.51 3.87
CA LYS A 60 -2.61 -16.89 3.80
C LYS A 60 -1.54 -17.96 3.61
N HIS A 61 -0.39 -17.57 3.10
CA HIS A 61 0.74 -18.50 2.97
C HIS A 61 1.52 -18.60 4.29
N GLN A 62 2.27 -19.68 4.43
CA GLN A 62 3.20 -19.83 5.55
C GLN A 62 4.46 -18.98 5.31
N PHE A 63 5.07 -18.49 6.37
CA PHE A 63 6.37 -17.81 6.37
C PHE A 63 7.14 -18.20 7.63
N GLU A 64 8.46 -18.10 7.56
CA GLU A 64 9.34 -18.27 8.71
C GLU A 64 9.60 -16.91 9.36
N ASP A 65 10.04 -15.94 8.56
CA ASP A 65 10.36 -14.60 9.00
C ASP A 65 9.48 -13.56 8.31
N TYR A 66 8.87 -12.69 9.10
CA TYR A 66 8.12 -11.53 8.61
C TYR A 66 8.82 -10.25 8.98
N TYR A 67 9.28 -9.52 7.98
CA TYR A 67 9.98 -8.24 8.10
C TYR A 67 9.03 -7.09 7.77
N VAL A 68 9.21 -5.97 8.47
CA VAL A 68 8.53 -4.71 8.14
C VAL A 68 9.56 -3.61 7.99
N ALA A 69 9.52 -2.89 6.87
CA ALA A 69 10.34 -1.70 6.64
C ALA A 69 9.47 -0.43 6.64
N GLU A 70 9.86 0.52 7.46
CA GLU A 70 9.13 1.76 7.69
C GLU A 70 10.07 2.97 7.76
N THR A 71 9.57 4.14 7.37
CA THR A 71 10.27 5.42 7.49
C THR A 71 9.87 6.19 8.74
N SER A 72 8.66 5.97 9.25
CA SER A 72 8.05 6.67 10.38
C SER A 72 8.44 6.06 11.72
N ASP A 73 9.01 6.87 12.62
CA ASP A 73 9.27 6.46 14.00
C ASP A 73 8.00 6.07 14.76
N PHE A 74 6.90 6.74 14.45
CA PHE A 74 5.59 6.40 15.03
C PHE A 74 5.18 4.98 14.65
N ALA A 75 5.24 4.64 13.35
CA ALA A 75 4.89 3.30 12.87
C ALA A 75 5.82 2.23 13.47
N ILE A 76 7.13 2.48 13.50
CA ILE A 76 8.11 1.59 14.12
C ILE A 76 7.78 1.32 15.59
N ASN A 77 7.52 2.37 16.37
CA ASN A 77 7.17 2.22 17.79
C ASN A 77 5.87 1.45 17.98
N HIS A 78 4.86 1.74 17.16
CA HIS A 78 3.58 1.03 17.19
C HIS A 78 3.75 -0.46 16.91
N LEU A 79 4.46 -0.80 15.84
CA LEU A 79 4.71 -2.18 15.43
C LEU A 79 5.55 -2.96 16.43
N LYS A 80 6.54 -2.31 17.05
CA LYS A 80 7.33 -2.89 18.13
C LYS A 80 6.46 -3.24 19.34
N ASN A 81 5.56 -2.34 19.72
CA ASN A 81 4.60 -2.60 20.82
C ASN A 81 3.59 -3.70 20.47
N ALA A 82 3.30 -3.90 19.18
CA ALA A 82 2.45 -4.99 18.70
C ALA A 82 3.20 -6.34 18.58
N GLY A 83 4.50 -6.41 18.96
CA GLY A 83 5.27 -7.65 19.00
C GLY A 83 5.90 -8.05 17.68
N ILE A 84 6.01 -7.14 16.70
CA ILE A 84 6.74 -7.39 15.45
C ILE A 84 8.25 -7.26 15.72
N GLU A 85 8.99 -8.33 15.55
CA GLU A 85 10.43 -8.39 15.91
C GLU A 85 11.33 -7.87 14.79
N ASN A 86 11.09 -8.25 13.53
CA ASN A 86 11.95 -7.90 12.40
C ASN A 86 11.56 -6.54 11.81
N LEU A 87 11.80 -5.46 12.57
CA LEU A 87 11.50 -4.09 12.16
C LEU A 87 12.74 -3.40 11.64
N VAL A 88 12.62 -2.73 10.50
CA VAL A 88 13.68 -1.98 9.86
C VAL A 88 13.23 -0.57 9.58
N LYS A 89 13.91 0.40 10.19
CA LYS A 89 13.81 1.80 9.79
C LYS A 89 14.73 2.05 8.61
N TYR A 90 14.22 2.66 7.54
CA TYR A 90 15.01 3.01 6.37
C TYR A 90 14.68 4.44 5.88
N ASP A 91 15.43 4.92 4.90
CA ASP A 91 15.34 6.31 4.39
C ASP A 91 14.25 6.53 3.34
N GLY A 92 13.51 5.49 2.97
CA GLY A 92 12.50 5.52 1.91
C GLY A 92 13.08 5.30 0.51
N VAL A 93 14.40 5.12 0.39
CA VAL A 93 15.10 4.95 -0.90
C VAL A 93 15.74 3.58 -1.00
N LYS A 94 16.64 3.25 -0.07
CA LYS A 94 17.43 2.01 -0.11
C LYS A 94 17.15 1.13 1.10
N LEU A 95 16.86 -0.12 0.83
CA LEU A 95 16.66 -1.13 1.88
C LEU A 95 18.01 -1.69 2.35
N PRO A 96 18.23 -1.83 3.67
CA PRO A 96 19.47 -2.38 4.22
C PRO A 96 19.52 -3.91 4.14
N PHE A 97 19.14 -4.47 2.99
CA PHE A 97 19.16 -5.90 2.73
C PHE A 97 20.00 -6.22 1.50
N GLU A 98 20.53 -7.42 1.48
CA GLU A 98 21.28 -7.96 0.35
C GLU A 98 20.37 -8.19 -0.87
N ASN A 99 21.01 -8.38 -2.04
CA ASN A 99 20.30 -8.79 -3.24
C ASN A 99 19.64 -10.16 -3.03
N SER A 100 18.43 -10.34 -3.56
CA SER A 100 17.75 -11.64 -3.53
C SER A 100 17.56 -12.21 -2.11
N PHE A 101 17.12 -11.38 -1.18
CA PHE A 101 16.93 -11.75 0.22
C PHE A 101 15.51 -12.26 0.51
N PHE A 102 14.47 -11.67 -0.11
CA PHE A 102 13.07 -11.96 0.18
C PHE A 102 12.45 -12.90 -0.86
N ASP A 103 11.57 -13.78 -0.40
CA ASP A 103 10.74 -14.63 -1.26
C ASP A 103 9.48 -13.89 -1.70
N ARG A 104 8.95 -13.00 -0.84
CA ARG A 104 7.81 -12.15 -1.13
C ARG A 104 8.00 -10.75 -0.57
N ILE A 105 7.59 -9.73 -1.35
CA ILE A 105 7.49 -8.35 -0.90
C ILE A 105 6.04 -7.89 -1.07
N ILE A 106 5.51 -7.20 -0.06
CA ILE A 106 4.15 -6.68 -0.03
C ILE A 106 4.20 -5.17 0.09
N ILE A 107 3.47 -4.46 -0.77
CA ILE A 107 3.31 -3.01 -0.74
C ILE A 107 1.80 -2.74 -0.78
N SER A 108 1.23 -2.28 0.31
CA SER A 108 -0.21 -2.03 0.40
C SER A 108 -0.47 -0.58 0.75
N HIS A 109 -1.04 0.18 -0.19
CA HIS A 109 -1.35 1.60 -0.04
C HIS A 109 -0.13 2.44 0.42
N CYS A 110 0.99 2.26 -0.30
CA CYS A 110 2.23 2.96 -0.02
C CYS A 110 2.86 3.55 -1.29
N LEU A 111 2.83 2.84 -2.43
CA LEU A 111 3.53 3.26 -3.65
C LEU A 111 3.01 4.58 -4.23
N GLU A 112 1.73 4.92 -3.99
CA GLU A 112 1.11 6.19 -4.39
C GLU A 112 1.73 7.41 -3.70
N HIS A 113 2.44 7.22 -2.58
CA HIS A 113 3.11 8.26 -1.80
C HIS A 113 4.59 8.43 -2.12
N ILE A 114 5.18 7.56 -2.95
CA ILE A 114 6.61 7.51 -3.21
C ILE A 114 7.02 8.52 -4.29
N ASN A 115 7.99 9.40 -4.00
CA ASN A 115 8.44 10.43 -4.93
C ASN A 115 9.01 9.88 -6.24
N ASN A 116 9.78 8.79 -6.17
CA ASN A 116 10.36 8.13 -7.33
C ASN A 116 9.95 6.66 -7.38
N PRO A 117 8.72 6.36 -7.86
CA PRO A 117 8.17 5.00 -7.82
C PRO A 117 8.94 4.01 -8.71
N GLU A 118 9.60 4.47 -9.77
CA GLU A 118 10.39 3.62 -10.66
C GLU A 118 11.65 3.09 -9.95
N GLU A 119 12.45 3.97 -9.35
CA GLU A 119 13.64 3.57 -8.57
C GLU A 119 13.24 2.71 -7.36
N PHE A 120 12.14 3.06 -6.71
CA PHE A 120 11.60 2.27 -5.62
C PHE A 120 11.27 0.84 -6.06
N LEU A 121 10.60 0.64 -7.19
CA LEU A 121 10.30 -0.69 -7.73
C LEU A 121 11.57 -1.46 -8.12
N ILE A 122 12.60 -0.78 -8.66
CA ILE A 122 13.90 -1.37 -8.96
C ILE A 122 14.56 -1.90 -7.67
N GLU A 123 14.52 -1.11 -6.59
CA GLU A 123 15.06 -1.51 -5.28
C GLU A 123 14.31 -2.72 -4.70
N MET A 124 12.97 -2.75 -4.82
CA MET A 124 12.19 -3.93 -4.42
C MET A 124 12.61 -5.17 -5.21
N MET A 125 12.76 -5.03 -6.52
CA MET A 125 13.23 -6.12 -7.36
C MET A 125 14.66 -6.53 -7.05
N ARG A 126 15.54 -5.63 -6.63
CA ARG A 126 16.89 -5.98 -6.20
C ARG A 126 16.86 -6.95 -5.02
N THR A 127 16.06 -6.64 -3.99
CA THR A 127 15.98 -7.45 -2.77
C THR A 127 15.12 -8.70 -2.89
N LEU A 128 14.27 -8.79 -3.92
CA LEU A 128 13.44 -9.96 -4.19
C LEU A 128 14.27 -11.07 -4.85
N LYS A 129 14.09 -12.33 -4.45
CA LYS A 129 14.70 -13.51 -5.07
C LYS A 129 14.16 -13.76 -6.48
N ARG A 130 14.91 -14.46 -7.32
CA ARG A 130 14.37 -15.04 -8.57
C ARG A 130 13.24 -16.01 -8.22
N GLY A 131 12.15 -15.94 -8.98
CA GLY A 131 10.92 -16.68 -8.69
C GLY A 131 10.06 -16.11 -7.58
N GLY A 132 10.58 -15.13 -6.83
CA GLY A 132 9.85 -14.41 -5.79
C GLY A 132 8.75 -13.52 -6.36
N VAL A 133 7.86 -13.04 -5.48
CA VAL A 133 6.65 -12.28 -5.85
C VAL A 133 6.61 -10.93 -5.15
N LEU A 134 6.49 -9.86 -5.93
CA LEU A 134 6.12 -8.54 -5.44
C LEU A 134 4.61 -8.36 -5.58
N SER A 135 3.92 -8.15 -4.46
CA SER A 135 2.47 -7.96 -4.38
C SER A 135 2.16 -6.50 -4.03
N ILE A 136 1.46 -5.78 -4.90
CA ILE A 136 1.15 -4.37 -4.72
C ILE A 136 -0.36 -4.16 -4.73
N SER A 137 -0.86 -3.38 -3.78
CA SER A 137 -2.25 -2.90 -3.72
C SER A 137 -2.26 -1.39 -3.72
N LEU A 138 -3.03 -0.79 -4.64
CA LEU A 138 -3.12 0.66 -4.85
C LEU A 138 -4.58 1.12 -4.88
N PRO A 139 -4.88 2.34 -4.43
CA PRO A 139 -6.14 3.01 -4.75
C PRO A 139 -6.17 3.33 -6.24
N THR A 140 -7.36 3.38 -6.83
CA THR A 140 -7.51 3.82 -8.23
C THR A 140 -7.59 5.35 -8.37
N ASP A 141 -6.97 6.09 -7.46
CA ASP A 141 -6.91 7.56 -7.50
C ASP A 141 -6.14 8.03 -8.79
N PRO A 142 -6.66 8.98 -9.58
CA PRO A 142 -7.87 9.77 -9.44
C PRO A 142 -9.09 9.23 -10.24
N GLY A 143 -9.30 7.93 -10.31
CA GLY A 143 -10.42 7.32 -11.01
C GLY A 143 -11.79 7.85 -10.56
N LEU A 144 -12.80 7.79 -11.44
CA LEU A 144 -14.11 8.39 -11.22
C LEU A 144 -14.79 7.84 -9.96
N LEU A 145 -14.82 6.51 -9.79
CA LEU A 145 -15.44 5.89 -8.61
C LEU A 145 -14.67 6.22 -7.33
N TRP A 146 -13.33 6.31 -7.39
CA TRP A 146 -12.51 6.73 -6.25
C TRP A 146 -12.84 8.16 -5.82
N ARG A 147 -12.87 9.12 -6.76
CA ARG A 147 -13.26 10.51 -6.47
C ARG A 147 -14.66 10.62 -5.90
N SER A 148 -15.61 9.85 -6.45
CA SER A 148 -16.99 9.81 -5.96
C SER A 148 -17.05 9.28 -4.52
N SER A 149 -16.30 8.22 -4.20
CA SER A 149 -16.23 7.67 -2.84
C SER A 149 -15.64 8.67 -1.84
N ARG A 150 -14.60 9.42 -2.22
CA ARG A 150 -14.03 10.51 -1.39
C ARG A 150 -15.04 11.61 -1.12
N ASN A 151 -15.82 12.01 -2.12
CA ASN A 151 -16.88 13.01 -1.93
C ASN A 151 -17.97 12.50 -0.97
N MET A 152 -18.32 11.22 -1.04
CA MET A 152 -19.24 10.60 -0.07
C MET A 152 -18.63 10.59 1.36
N ILE A 153 -17.35 10.33 1.51
CA ILE A 153 -16.66 10.39 2.82
C ILE A 153 -16.76 11.82 3.39
N LYS A 154 -16.51 12.86 2.59
CA LYS A 154 -16.68 14.25 3.02
C LYS A 154 -18.10 14.51 3.51
N LEU A 155 -19.08 14.10 2.72
CA LEU A 155 -20.49 14.40 2.99
C LEU A 155 -20.99 13.66 4.24
N PHE A 156 -20.64 12.40 4.42
CA PHE A 156 -21.24 11.55 5.46
C PHE A 156 -20.36 11.31 6.69
N VAL A 157 -19.05 11.44 6.58
CA VAL A 157 -18.13 11.15 7.67
C VAL A 157 -17.56 12.44 8.25
N LEU A 158 -16.95 13.31 7.44
CA LEU A 158 -16.27 14.49 7.93
C LEU A 158 -17.25 15.51 8.52
N ASN A 159 -18.40 15.72 7.88
CA ASN A 159 -19.42 16.63 8.38
C ASN A 159 -20.00 16.19 9.75
N ARG A 160 -19.93 14.90 10.08
CA ARG A 160 -20.39 14.38 11.38
C ARG A 160 -19.32 14.42 12.46
N THR A 161 -18.06 14.23 12.09
CA THR A 161 -16.97 14.12 13.07
C THR A 161 -16.32 15.46 13.39
N GLN A 162 -16.45 16.46 12.52
CA GLN A 162 -15.86 17.81 12.61
C GLN A 162 -14.34 17.83 12.90
N LYS A 163 -13.66 16.70 12.70
CA LYS A 163 -12.21 16.58 12.97
C LYS A 163 -11.34 17.26 11.92
N LEU A 164 -11.83 17.32 10.68
CA LEU A 164 -11.15 17.97 9.55
C LEU A 164 -12.19 18.70 8.71
N SER A 165 -11.84 19.89 8.23
CA SER A 165 -12.63 20.57 7.19
C SER A 165 -12.49 19.87 5.84
N ASN A 166 -13.44 20.09 4.94
CA ASN A 166 -13.37 19.55 3.57
C ASN A 166 -12.11 20.02 2.82
N ILE A 167 -11.66 21.26 3.07
CA ILE A 167 -10.46 21.82 2.44
C ILE A 167 -9.21 21.13 2.98
N GLU A 168 -9.10 20.91 4.30
CA GLU A 168 -7.98 20.17 4.89
C GLU A 168 -7.91 18.74 4.40
N TYR A 169 -9.05 18.06 4.29
CA TYR A 169 -9.12 16.72 3.75
C TYR A 169 -8.64 16.67 2.29
N ASP A 170 -9.07 17.62 1.43
CA ASP A 170 -8.63 17.69 0.05
C ASP A 170 -7.14 18.00 -0.07
N TYR A 171 -6.64 18.91 0.77
CA TYR A 171 -5.23 19.25 0.82
C TYR A 171 -4.37 18.04 1.19
N ILE A 172 -4.71 17.33 2.27
CA ILE A 172 -4.00 16.12 2.71
C ILE A 172 -3.96 15.09 1.57
N ASN A 173 -5.11 14.76 1.00
CA ASN A 173 -5.15 13.78 -0.09
C ASN A 173 -4.34 14.21 -1.32
N SER A 174 -4.31 15.51 -1.63
CA SER A 174 -3.56 16.02 -2.78
C SER A 174 -2.05 16.03 -2.55
N THR A 175 -1.60 16.15 -1.30
CA THR A 175 -0.19 16.15 -0.94
C THR A 175 0.35 14.75 -0.64
N GLU A 176 -0.49 13.84 -0.22
CA GLU A 176 -0.12 12.46 0.09
C GLU A 176 -0.16 11.56 -1.16
N HIS A 177 -1.21 11.64 -1.97
CA HIS A 177 -1.33 10.86 -3.21
C HIS A 177 -0.66 11.59 -4.38
N ILE A 178 0.65 11.55 -4.43
CA ILE A 178 1.44 12.24 -5.48
C ILE A 178 1.48 11.49 -6.80
N ASN A 179 1.21 10.18 -6.79
CA ASN A 179 1.19 9.35 -7.98
C ASN A 179 -0.22 8.86 -8.31
N SER A 180 -0.63 9.06 -9.56
CA SER A 180 -1.90 8.50 -10.05
C SER A 180 -1.78 7.01 -10.38
N ILE A 181 -2.88 6.27 -10.26
CA ILE A 181 -2.95 4.88 -10.70
C ILE A 181 -2.56 4.70 -12.17
N PHE A 182 -2.87 5.69 -13.03
CA PHE A 182 -2.54 5.62 -14.46
C PHE A 182 -1.04 5.65 -14.67
N ASN A 183 -0.32 6.52 -13.95
CA ASN A 183 1.14 6.60 -14.03
C ASN A 183 1.80 5.34 -13.46
N LEU A 184 1.40 4.93 -12.25
CA LEU A 184 1.97 3.76 -11.59
C LEU A 184 1.77 2.48 -12.41
N ARG A 185 0.57 2.30 -12.96
CA ARG A 185 0.27 1.16 -13.82
C ARG A 185 1.11 1.15 -15.09
N ASN A 186 1.35 2.32 -15.70
CA ASN A 186 2.19 2.43 -16.89
C ASN A 186 3.64 2.09 -16.58
N ILE A 187 4.21 2.57 -15.48
CA ILE A 187 5.55 2.21 -15.01
C ILE A 187 5.66 0.69 -14.79
N ILE A 188 4.73 0.11 -14.03
CA ILE A 188 4.70 -1.33 -13.76
C ILE A 188 4.62 -2.13 -15.08
N LYS A 189 3.77 -1.72 -16.01
CA LYS A 189 3.62 -2.41 -17.30
C LYS A 189 4.83 -2.26 -18.21
N TYR A 190 5.46 -1.12 -18.20
CA TYR A 190 6.66 -0.89 -18.99
C TYR A 190 7.77 -1.88 -18.63
N HIS A 191 8.01 -2.05 -17.32
CA HIS A 191 9.11 -2.91 -16.85
C HIS A 191 8.74 -4.39 -16.73
N TYR A 192 7.47 -4.73 -16.42
CA TYR A 192 7.12 -6.07 -15.93
C TYR A 192 5.94 -6.73 -16.68
N ARG A 193 5.47 -6.20 -17.81
CA ARG A 193 4.23 -6.61 -18.50
C ARG A 193 4.08 -8.13 -18.72
N ASN A 194 5.18 -8.84 -18.91
CA ASN A 194 5.16 -10.28 -19.21
C ASN A 194 5.00 -11.15 -17.94
N ASN A 195 5.16 -10.56 -16.75
CA ASN A 195 5.28 -11.28 -15.49
C ASN A 195 4.28 -10.79 -14.46
N ILE A 196 3.20 -10.10 -14.89
CA ILE A 196 2.21 -9.49 -13.98
C ILE A 196 0.87 -10.21 -14.05
N GLN A 197 0.23 -10.28 -12.89
CA GLN A 197 -1.17 -10.63 -12.75
C GLN A 197 -1.92 -9.43 -12.13
N GLU A 198 -2.75 -8.77 -12.92
CA GLU A 198 -3.53 -7.61 -12.50
C GLU A 198 -4.96 -7.99 -12.09
N THR A 199 -5.47 -7.35 -11.04
CA THR A 199 -6.87 -7.45 -10.62
C THR A 199 -7.40 -6.09 -10.21
N PHE A 200 -8.52 -5.67 -10.78
CA PHE A 200 -9.24 -4.46 -10.42
C PHE A 200 -10.43 -4.79 -9.52
N LEU A 201 -10.69 -3.99 -8.51
CA LEU A 201 -11.67 -4.28 -7.48
C LEU A 201 -12.62 -3.09 -7.24
N PRO A 202 -13.90 -3.32 -7.05
CA PRO A 202 -14.57 -4.62 -6.86
C PRO A 202 -15.01 -5.33 -8.15
N PHE A 203 -15.15 -4.63 -9.29
CA PHE A 203 -15.86 -5.13 -10.47
C PHE A 203 -15.02 -6.04 -11.37
N ARG A 204 -13.71 -6.13 -11.20
CA ARG A 204 -12.76 -6.94 -12.00
C ARG A 204 -12.69 -6.54 -13.48
N ILE A 205 -13.18 -5.37 -13.83
CA ILE A 205 -13.06 -4.78 -15.17
C ILE A 205 -11.77 -3.97 -15.19
N ARG A 206 -10.94 -4.11 -16.24
CA ARG A 206 -9.62 -3.48 -16.33
C ARG A 206 -9.65 -1.98 -16.63
N LEU A 207 -10.55 -1.26 -15.95
CA LEU A 207 -10.74 0.19 -16.04
C LEU A 207 -10.61 0.80 -14.62
N PRO A 208 -9.58 1.60 -14.35
CA PRO A 208 -9.42 2.27 -13.04
C PRO A 208 -10.63 3.10 -12.64
N ASP A 209 -11.28 3.79 -13.59
CA ASP A 209 -12.36 4.74 -13.32
C ASP A 209 -13.58 4.13 -12.62
N ILE A 210 -13.87 2.86 -12.86
CA ILE A 210 -15.02 2.16 -12.28
C ILE A 210 -14.65 1.24 -11.12
N ASN A 211 -13.40 1.24 -10.68
CA ASN A 211 -12.94 0.45 -9.55
C ASN A 211 -12.41 1.35 -8.43
N LEU A 212 -12.20 0.75 -7.24
CA LEU A 212 -11.65 1.43 -6.06
C LEU A 212 -10.19 1.05 -5.83
N PHE A 213 -9.81 -0.18 -6.20
CA PHE A 213 -8.47 -0.69 -5.96
C PHE A 213 -7.92 -1.44 -7.16
N TYR A 214 -6.62 -1.39 -7.27
CA TYR A 214 -5.82 -2.14 -8.23
C TYR A 214 -4.80 -2.99 -7.47
N ASN A 215 -4.88 -4.30 -7.64
CA ASN A 215 -3.92 -5.25 -7.11
C ASN A 215 -3.11 -5.85 -8.25
N VAL A 216 -1.80 -5.92 -8.08
CA VAL A 216 -0.90 -6.54 -9.04
C VAL A 216 0.13 -7.41 -8.34
N HIS A 217 0.40 -8.57 -8.91
CA HIS A 217 1.48 -9.46 -8.52
C HIS A 217 2.50 -9.50 -9.65
N ILE A 218 3.76 -9.28 -9.31
CA ILE A 218 4.89 -9.27 -10.25
C ILE A 218 5.82 -10.40 -9.85
N LYS A 219 6.02 -11.38 -10.72
CA LYS A 219 6.97 -12.46 -10.49
C LYS A 219 8.33 -12.06 -11.04
N LYS A 220 9.38 -12.11 -10.21
CA LYS A 220 10.76 -11.89 -10.66
C LYS A 220 11.26 -13.11 -11.43
N LEU A 221 11.73 -12.91 -12.66
CA LEU A 221 12.31 -13.94 -13.52
C LEU A 221 13.79 -14.23 -13.19
#